data_60848a47dc6a490cf13c5e7ab1a0c14c
#
_entry.id   60848a47dc6a490cf13c5e7ab1a0c14c
#
_cell.length_a   1.000
_cell.length_b   1.000
_cell.length_c   1.000
_cell.angle_alpha   90.00
_cell.angle_beta   90.00
_cell.angle_gamma   90.00
#
_symmetry.space_group_name_H-M   'P 1'
#
loop_
_entity.id
_entity.type
_entity.pdbx_description
1 polymer ?
#
loop_
_entity_poly.entity_id
_entity_poly.type
_entity_poly.pdbx_seq_one_letter_code
_entity_poly.pdbx_strand_id
1 'polypeptide(L)' 'MIRKVVRQVMKTGYLSLDTEQEIKHLFHAGCNLEDLDALVALQNAVTTGHVKREAAIPSQQWLVY' A
#
# COMPACT_ATOMS: atom_id res chain seq x y z
N MET A 1 2.32 -9.02 -8.41
CA MET A 1 1.66 -7.80 -8.85
C MET A 1 1.69 -6.71 -7.80
N ILE A 2 1.41 -7.06 -6.54
CA ILE A 2 1.42 -6.06 -5.48
C ILE A 2 2.80 -5.40 -5.34
N ARG A 3 3.86 -6.19 -5.41
CA ARG A 3 5.21 -5.66 -5.28
C ARG A 3 5.50 -4.57 -6.32
N LYS A 4 5.01 -4.79 -7.52
CA LYS A 4 5.24 -3.84 -8.61
C LYS A 4 4.54 -2.52 -8.31
N VAL A 5 3.31 -2.60 -7.83
CA VAL A 5 2.54 -1.41 -7.48
C VAL A 5 3.20 -0.68 -6.31
N VAL A 6 3.61 -1.44 -5.29
CA VAL A 6 4.26 -0.85 -4.13
C VAL A 6 5.55 -0.14 -4.54
N ARG A 7 6.34 -0.76 -5.40
CA ARG A 7 7.57 -0.15 -5.87
C ARG A 7 7.30 1.19 -6.55
N GLN A 8 6.24 1.24 -7.34
CA GLN A 8 5.88 2.47 -8.03
C GLN A 8 5.51 3.56 -7.02
N VAL A 9 4.72 3.20 -6.02
CA VAL A 9 4.33 4.13 -4.98
C VAL A 9 5.55 4.65 -4.21
N MET A 10 6.46 3.75 -3.86
CA MET A 10 7.66 4.15 -3.14
C MET A 10 8.51 5.10 -3.96
N LYS A 11 8.52 4.91 -5.26
CA LYS A 11 9.30 5.74 -6.16
C LYS A 11 8.73 7.16 -6.25
N THR A 12 7.40 7.27 -6.30
CA THR A 12 6.75 8.58 -6.41
C THR A 12 6.54 9.23 -5.05
N GLY A 13 6.49 8.44 -3.99
CA GLY A 13 6.24 8.95 -2.65
C GLY A 13 4.79 9.35 -2.43
N TYR A 14 3.88 8.85 -3.26
CA TYR A 14 2.47 9.22 -3.18
C TYR A 14 1.60 8.00 -3.47
N LEU A 15 0.62 7.78 -2.63
CA LEU A 15 -0.33 6.67 -2.78
C LEU A 15 -1.70 7.26 -3.09
N SER A 16 -2.08 7.19 -4.37
CA SER A 16 -3.38 7.68 -4.79
C SER A 16 -4.48 6.74 -4.34
N LEU A 17 -5.70 7.27 -4.30
CA LEU A 17 -6.86 6.47 -3.89
C LEU A 17 -7.07 5.28 -4.83
N ASP A 18 -6.91 5.52 -6.13
CA ASP A 18 -7.06 4.44 -7.12
C ASP A 18 -6.04 3.35 -6.88
N THR A 19 -4.78 3.72 -6.64
CA THR A 19 -3.73 2.75 -6.39
C THR A 19 -4.00 1.98 -5.10
N GLU A 20 -4.46 2.68 -4.09
CA GLU A 20 -4.79 2.03 -2.81
C GLU A 20 -5.88 0.98 -3.00
N GLN A 21 -6.90 1.30 -3.76
CA GLN A 21 -7.98 0.36 -4.02
C GLN A 21 -7.49 -0.83 -4.84
N GLU A 22 -6.61 -0.58 -5.78
CA GLU A 22 -6.03 -1.67 -6.56
C GLU A 22 -5.25 -2.61 -5.67
N ILE A 23 -4.47 -2.08 -4.74
CA ILE A 23 -3.71 -2.90 -3.80
C ILE A 23 -4.65 -3.74 -2.95
N LYS A 24 -5.71 -3.12 -2.44
CA LYS A 24 -6.68 -3.86 -1.64
C LYS A 24 -7.32 -4.98 -2.44
N HIS A 25 -7.66 -4.71 -3.68
CA HIS A 25 -8.26 -5.72 -4.54
C HIS A 25 -7.31 -6.89 -4.76
N LEU A 26 -6.05 -6.59 -5.04
CA LEU A 26 -5.05 -7.63 -5.24
C LEU A 26 -4.82 -8.43 -3.95
N PHE A 27 -4.83 -7.75 -2.82
CA PHE A 27 -4.66 -8.41 -1.53
C PHE A 27 -5.79 -9.40 -1.27
N HIS A 28 -7.02 -9.01 -1.55
CA HIS A 28 -8.17 -9.88 -1.34
C HIS A 28 -8.23 -11.02 -2.34
N ALA A 29 -7.64 -10.83 -3.50
CA ALA A 29 -7.56 -11.90 -4.49
C ALA A 29 -6.55 -12.97 -4.11
N GLY A 30 -5.70 -12.68 -3.15
CA GLY A 30 -4.68 -13.61 -2.69
C GLY A 30 -3.28 -13.08 -2.99
N CYS A 31 -2.39 -13.17 -2.01
CA CYS A 31 -1.03 -12.71 -2.18
C CYS A 31 -0.09 -13.70 -1.49
N ASN A 32 1.15 -13.74 -1.98
CA ASN A 32 2.15 -14.61 -1.37
C ASN A 32 2.95 -13.83 -0.33
N LEU A 33 3.95 -14.49 0.27
CA LEU A 33 4.74 -13.86 1.32
C LEU A 33 5.51 -12.64 0.82
N GLU A 34 5.98 -12.68 -0.42
CA GLU A 34 6.71 -11.56 -0.97
C GLU A 34 5.80 -10.34 -1.12
N ASP A 35 4.57 -10.58 -1.51
CA ASP A 35 3.60 -9.48 -1.62
C ASP A 35 3.28 -8.93 -0.24
N LEU A 36 3.15 -9.80 0.76
CA LEU A 36 2.92 -9.34 2.13
C LEU A 36 4.06 -8.49 2.62
N ASP A 37 5.29 -8.89 2.35
CA ASP A 37 6.45 -8.09 2.74
C ASP A 37 6.39 -6.70 2.10
N ALA A 38 6.01 -6.64 0.84
CA ALA A 38 5.89 -5.36 0.16
C ALA A 38 4.82 -4.49 0.81
N LEU A 39 3.70 -5.09 1.19
CA LEU A 39 2.63 -4.36 1.86
C LEU A 39 3.06 -3.84 3.21
N VAL A 40 3.80 -4.63 3.97
CA VAL A 40 4.32 -4.19 5.27
C VAL A 40 5.26 -3.01 5.07
N ALA A 41 6.12 -3.08 4.07
CA ALA A 41 7.04 -1.98 3.78
C ALA A 41 6.26 -0.72 3.41
N LEU A 42 5.21 -0.86 2.61
CA LEU A 42 4.38 0.27 2.23
C LEU A 42 3.67 0.85 3.45
N GLN A 43 3.12 0.00 4.29
CA GLN A 43 2.46 0.43 5.51
C GLN A 43 3.41 1.25 6.37
N ASN A 44 4.63 0.79 6.53
CA ASN A 44 5.63 1.49 7.31
C ASN A 44 5.98 2.84 6.68
N ALA A 45 6.12 2.87 5.37
CA ALA A 45 6.45 4.10 4.66
C ALA A 45 5.34 5.14 4.83
N VAL A 46 4.09 4.71 4.81
CA VAL A 46 2.97 5.62 5.03
C VAL A 46 2.97 6.11 6.48
N THR A 47 3.19 5.22 7.41
CA THR A 47 3.18 5.56 8.83
C THR A 47 4.29 6.54 9.17
N THR A 48 5.47 6.39 8.58
CA THR A 48 6.60 7.26 8.87
C THR A 48 6.60 8.53 8.05
N GLY A 49 5.68 8.67 7.10
CA GLY A 49 5.58 9.88 6.30
C GLY A 49 6.39 9.89 5.03
N HIS A 50 7.04 8.77 4.70
CA HIS A 50 7.81 8.68 3.45
C HIS A 50 6.89 8.64 2.23
N VAL A 51 5.67 8.14 2.42
CA VAL A 51 4.67 8.08 1.37
C VAL A 51 3.42 8.75 1.90
N LYS A 52 2.85 9.65 1.11
CA LYS A 52 1.61 10.32 1.47
C LYS A 52 0.44 9.61 0.82
N ARG A 53 -0.62 9.41 1.58
CA ARG A 53 -1.85 8.83 1.06
C ARG A 53 -2.80 9.94 0.64
N GLU A 54 -3.45 9.75 -0.48
CA GLU A 54 -4.48 10.67 -0.93
C GLU A 54 -5.68 10.65 0.02
N ALA A 55 -6.06 9.47 0.47
CA ALA A 55 -7.17 9.33 1.41
C ALA A 55 -6.75 9.83 2.78
N ALA A 56 -7.51 10.75 3.34
CA ALA A 56 -7.20 11.35 4.63
C ALA A 56 -7.81 10.54 5.76
N ILE A 57 -7.58 9.24 5.76
CA ILE A 57 -8.08 8.36 6.82
C ILE A 57 -6.98 8.20 7.84
N PRO A 58 -7.21 8.57 9.10
CA PRO A 58 -6.18 8.49 10.13
C PRO A 58 -5.85 7.06 10.54
N SER A 59 -6.55 6.08 10.05
CA SER A 59 -6.35 4.71 10.44
C SER A 59 -5.09 4.14 9.80
N GLN A 60 -4.31 3.42 10.58
CA GLN A 60 -3.13 2.72 10.08
C GLN A 60 -3.49 1.33 9.60
N GLN A 61 -4.75 0.99 9.64
CA GLN A 61 -5.20 -0.36 9.31
C GLN A 61 -6.01 -0.38 8.03
N TRP A 62 -5.66 0.51 7.12
CA TRP A 62 -6.39 0.61 5.87
C TRP A 62 -6.24 -0.63 5.01
N LEU A 63 -5.29 -1.49 5.29
CA LEU A 63 -5.13 -2.76 4.60
C LEU A 63 -5.83 -3.90 5.29
N VAL A 64 -6.24 -3.69 6.53
CA VAL A 64 -6.79 -4.75 7.36
C VAL A 64 -8.30 -4.61 7.42
N TYR A 65 -8.99 -5.54 6.87
CA TYR A 65 -10.41 -5.63 6.96
C TYR A 65 -11.09 -5.78 5.65
#